data_163cbcdf8df2b1f7dd537dba379733b5
#
_entry.id   163cbcdf8df2b1f7dd537dba379733b5
#
_cell.length_a   1.000
_cell.length_b   1.000
_cell.length_c   1.000
_cell.angle_alpha   90.00
_cell.angle_beta   90.00
_cell.angle_gamma   90.00
#
_symmetry.space_group_name_H-M   'P 1'
#
loop_
_entity.id
_entity.type
_entity.pdbx_description
1 polymer ?
#
loop_
_entity_poly.entity_id
_entity_poly.type
_entity_poly.pdbx_seq_one_letter_code
_entity_poly.pdbx_strand_id
1 'polypeptide(L)'
;MDETLIRAQQRELTRTGRYYRHVCWMAVPLLCMSCYFYGLRSLLLCGAAVITGNLCDRLVSLLRRRVYQSNDLSSESFALLIALLMPATVDWYVLIAAVLAGVFIGKEVFGGYGSYPFHPAAVGYVIAAVSWPEQVFQYPQPYTAIPLWDASAVPVSDTISRTLRSGGILNLSPISLVLGEYLSLIHISEPTR
;
A
#
# COMPACT_ATOMS: atom_id res chain seq x y z
N MET A 1 25.39 -26.17 -20.94
CA MET A 1 24.38 -25.74 -19.94
C MET A 1 23.11 -26.48 -20.31
N ASP A 2 22.67 -27.41 -19.43
CA ASP A 2 21.66 -28.40 -19.78
C ASP A 2 20.29 -27.77 -20.10
N GLU A 3 19.71 -28.18 -21.23
CA GLU A 3 18.36 -27.76 -21.65
C GLU A 3 17.29 -27.97 -20.56
N THR A 4 17.50 -28.97 -19.73
CA THR A 4 16.63 -29.29 -18.58
C THR A 4 16.63 -28.19 -17.52
N LEU A 5 17.79 -27.60 -17.23
CA LEU A 5 17.92 -26.48 -16.30
C LEU A 5 17.28 -25.20 -16.85
N ILE A 6 17.45 -24.92 -18.14
CA ILE A 6 16.82 -23.76 -18.79
C ILE A 6 15.30 -23.89 -18.77
N ARG A 7 14.76 -25.06 -19.08
CA ARG A 7 13.31 -25.33 -19.04
C ARG A 7 12.74 -25.27 -17.62
N ALA A 8 13.49 -25.74 -16.61
CA ALA A 8 13.08 -25.62 -15.21
C ALA A 8 13.03 -24.16 -14.76
N GLN A 9 14.05 -23.37 -15.08
CA GLN A 9 14.12 -21.96 -14.77
C GLN A 9 12.99 -21.17 -15.46
N GLN A 10 12.68 -21.46 -16.72
CA GLN A 10 11.56 -20.85 -17.44
C GLN A 10 10.20 -21.19 -16.80
N ARG A 11 10.01 -22.41 -16.33
CA ARG A 11 8.78 -22.82 -15.63
C ARG A 11 8.60 -22.06 -14.31
N GLU A 12 9.66 -21.90 -13.55
CA GLU A 12 9.63 -21.13 -12.29
C GLU A 12 9.28 -19.65 -12.58
N LEU A 13 9.91 -19.02 -13.57
CA LEU A 13 9.61 -17.63 -13.94
C LEU A 13 8.15 -17.45 -14.38
N THR A 14 7.62 -18.38 -15.17
CA THR A 14 6.21 -18.30 -15.62
C THR A 14 5.22 -18.58 -14.48
N ARG A 15 5.58 -19.43 -13.52
CA ARG A 15 4.77 -19.72 -12.33
C ARG A 15 4.68 -18.51 -11.42
N THR A 16 5.81 -17.86 -11.19
CA THR A 16 5.89 -16.68 -10.32
C THR A 16 5.20 -15.46 -10.96
N GLY A 17 5.32 -15.26 -12.27
CA GLY A 17 4.59 -14.19 -12.98
C GLY A 17 3.06 -14.38 -12.91
N ARG A 18 2.55 -15.62 -12.89
CA ARG A 18 1.14 -15.90 -12.65
C ARG A 18 0.72 -15.53 -11.23
N TYR A 19 1.56 -15.79 -10.25
CA TYR A 19 1.30 -15.44 -8.85
C TYR A 19 1.07 -13.93 -8.68
N TYR A 20 1.96 -13.07 -9.15
CA TYR A 20 1.80 -11.62 -9.03
C TYR A 20 0.57 -11.09 -9.80
N ARG A 21 0.25 -11.69 -10.93
CA ARG A 21 -0.99 -11.37 -11.65
C ARG A 21 -2.24 -11.69 -10.80
N HIS A 22 -2.25 -12.82 -10.10
CA HIS A 22 -3.36 -13.14 -9.19
C HIS A 22 -3.40 -12.18 -7.99
N VAL A 23 -2.26 -11.76 -7.44
CA VAL A 23 -2.20 -10.74 -6.39
C VAL A 23 -2.81 -9.43 -6.87
N CYS A 24 -2.47 -8.96 -8.06
CA CYS A 24 -3.09 -7.77 -8.66
C CYS A 24 -4.61 -7.94 -8.82
N TRP A 25 -5.09 -9.09 -9.30
CA TRP A 25 -6.52 -9.36 -9.42
C TRP A 25 -7.24 -9.37 -8.07
N MET A 26 -6.62 -9.91 -7.02
CA MET A 26 -7.16 -9.88 -5.66
C MET A 26 -7.15 -8.47 -5.04
N ALA A 27 -6.27 -7.60 -5.48
CA ALA A 27 -6.24 -6.20 -5.04
C ALA A 27 -7.36 -5.35 -5.65
N VAL A 28 -7.93 -5.74 -6.81
CA VAL A 28 -9.01 -4.99 -7.47
C VAL A 28 -10.26 -4.81 -6.60
N PRO A 29 -10.83 -5.84 -5.96
CA PRO A 29 -11.98 -5.63 -5.07
C PRO A 29 -11.66 -4.75 -3.87
N LEU A 30 -10.43 -4.82 -3.32
CA LEU A 30 -9.99 -3.92 -2.25
C LEU A 30 -9.90 -2.47 -2.75
N LEU A 31 -9.41 -2.27 -3.98
CA LEU A 31 -9.37 -0.96 -4.61
C LEU A 31 -10.78 -0.40 -4.83
N CYS A 32 -11.72 -1.22 -5.29
CA CYS A 32 -13.12 -0.82 -5.46
C CYS A 32 -13.74 -0.41 -4.12
N MET A 33 -13.47 -1.17 -3.05
CA MET A 33 -13.93 -0.86 -1.70
C MET A 33 -13.33 0.43 -1.19
N SER A 34 -12.02 0.63 -1.39
CA SER A 34 -11.33 1.86 -1.03
C SER A 34 -11.88 3.08 -1.78
N CYS A 35 -12.17 2.92 -3.06
CA CYS A 35 -12.79 3.97 -3.88
C CYS A 35 -14.21 4.31 -3.40
N TYR A 36 -14.98 3.32 -2.97
CA TYR A 36 -16.32 3.52 -2.42
C TYR A 36 -16.30 4.34 -1.11
N PHE A 37 -15.36 4.06 -0.19
CA PHE A 37 -15.28 4.74 1.11
C PHE A 37 -14.57 6.10 1.06
N TYR A 38 -13.52 6.23 0.25
CA TYR A 38 -12.61 7.38 0.26
C TYR A 38 -12.60 8.17 -1.05
N GLY A 39 -13.41 7.75 -2.01
CA GLY A 39 -13.56 8.44 -3.28
C GLY A 39 -12.38 8.25 -4.24
N LEU A 40 -12.33 9.13 -5.24
CA LEU A 40 -11.42 9.05 -6.38
C LEU A 40 -9.94 9.21 -6.00
N ARG A 41 -9.64 9.89 -4.87
CA ARG A 41 -8.26 10.09 -4.40
C ARG A 41 -7.53 8.77 -4.17
N SER A 42 -8.20 7.78 -3.57
CA SER A 42 -7.61 6.45 -3.34
C SER A 42 -7.20 5.78 -4.66
N LEU A 43 -8.04 5.89 -5.69
CA LEU A 43 -7.72 5.35 -7.02
C LEU A 43 -6.50 6.05 -7.63
N LEU A 44 -6.43 7.38 -7.52
CA LEU A 44 -5.30 8.15 -8.04
C LEU A 44 -3.99 7.83 -7.31
N LEU A 45 -4.03 7.67 -5.99
CA LEU A 45 -2.85 7.24 -5.20
C LEU A 45 -2.36 5.86 -5.63
N CYS A 46 -3.27 4.89 -5.81
CA CYS A 46 -2.91 3.57 -6.32
C CYS A 46 -2.32 3.63 -7.73
N GLY A 47 -2.90 4.45 -8.61
CA GLY A 47 -2.37 4.70 -9.96
C GLY A 47 -0.96 5.30 -9.93
N ALA A 48 -0.74 6.32 -9.12
CA ALA A 48 0.57 6.93 -8.94
C ALA A 48 1.61 5.95 -8.38
N ALA A 49 1.21 5.10 -7.42
CA ALA A 49 2.07 4.06 -6.87
C ALA A 49 2.52 3.07 -7.95
N VAL A 50 1.59 2.57 -8.76
CA VAL A 50 1.90 1.63 -9.85
C VAL A 50 2.81 2.27 -10.89
N ILE A 51 2.56 3.52 -11.29
CA ILE A 51 3.41 4.26 -12.23
C ILE A 51 4.82 4.42 -11.65
N THR A 52 4.94 4.81 -10.38
CA THR A 52 6.23 4.98 -9.69
C THR A 52 6.99 3.66 -9.60
N GLY A 53 6.32 2.57 -9.24
CA GLY A 53 6.94 1.24 -9.18
C GLY A 53 7.48 0.76 -10.52
N ASN A 54 6.69 0.93 -11.58
CA ASN A 54 7.09 0.59 -12.94
C ASN A 54 8.25 1.46 -13.45
N LEU A 55 8.21 2.76 -13.15
CA LEU A 55 9.29 3.67 -13.52
C LEU A 55 10.60 3.33 -12.80
N CYS A 56 10.53 3.00 -11.51
CA CYS A 56 11.68 2.55 -10.73
C CYS A 56 12.31 1.28 -11.33
N ASP A 57 11.49 0.29 -11.67
CA ASP A 57 11.93 -0.97 -12.27
C ASP A 57 12.63 -0.76 -13.63
N ARG A 58 12.07 0.11 -14.47
CA ARG A 58 12.67 0.48 -15.77
C ARG A 58 13.99 1.22 -15.58
N LEU A 59 14.05 2.15 -14.63
CA LEU A 59 15.26 2.92 -14.35
C LEU A 59 16.39 2.00 -13.87
N VAL A 60 16.09 1.07 -12.96
CA VAL A 60 17.08 0.13 -12.44
C VAL A 60 17.54 -0.85 -13.53
N SER A 61 16.62 -1.35 -14.36
CA SER A 61 16.99 -2.24 -15.48
C SER A 61 17.90 -1.53 -16.49
N LEU A 62 17.65 -0.24 -16.76
CA LEU A 62 18.51 0.59 -17.61
C LEU A 62 19.91 0.79 -17.00
N LEU A 63 19.97 1.12 -15.69
CA LEU A 63 21.25 1.32 -14.98
C LEU A 63 22.09 0.04 -14.91
N ARG A 64 21.43 -1.11 -14.72
CA ARG A 64 22.09 -2.41 -14.64
C ARG A 64 22.32 -3.06 -15.99
N ARG A 65 21.93 -2.42 -17.09
CA ARG A 65 22.00 -2.96 -18.46
C ARG A 65 21.39 -4.36 -18.59
N ARG A 66 20.32 -4.63 -17.81
CA ARG A 66 19.55 -5.88 -17.90
C ARG A 66 18.39 -5.70 -18.86
N VAL A 67 18.02 -6.79 -19.52
CA VAL A 67 16.80 -6.78 -20.35
C VAL A 67 15.58 -6.65 -19.43
N TYR A 68 14.82 -5.56 -19.60
CA TYR A 68 13.58 -5.36 -18.89
C TYR A 68 12.57 -6.44 -19.28
N GLN A 69 12.11 -7.22 -18.31
CA GLN A 69 11.08 -8.22 -18.55
C GLN A 69 9.70 -7.57 -18.36
N SER A 70 9.10 -7.14 -19.45
CA SER A 70 7.76 -6.51 -19.45
C SER A 70 6.64 -7.39 -18.85
N ASN A 71 6.89 -8.65 -18.62
CA ASN A 71 5.91 -9.60 -18.07
C ASN A 71 6.05 -9.79 -16.54
N ASP A 72 6.99 -9.06 -15.91
CA ASP A 72 7.17 -9.05 -14.47
C ASP A 72 6.28 -7.99 -13.81
N LEU A 73 5.11 -8.41 -13.34
CA LEU A 73 4.14 -7.57 -12.61
C LEU A 73 4.46 -7.49 -11.10
N SER A 74 5.66 -7.88 -10.67
CA SER A 74 5.99 -7.90 -9.25
C SER A 74 6.06 -6.49 -8.65
N SER A 75 6.69 -5.54 -9.34
CA SER A 75 6.82 -4.17 -8.84
C SER A 75 5.49 -3.44 -8.78
N GLU A 76 4.62 -3.65 -9.76
CA GLU A 76 3.25 -3.12 -9.76
C GLU A 76 2.43 -3.71 -8.60
N SER A 77 2.55 -5.01 -8.33
CA SER A 77 1.85 -5.66 -7.22
C SER A 77 2.33 -5.15 -5.86
N PHE A 78 3.64 -4.95 -5.68
CA PHE A 78 4.19 -4.39 -4.44
C PHE A 78 3.78 -2.93 -4.25
N ALA A 79 3.83 -2.12 -5.31
CA ALA A 79 3.40 -0.73 -5.27
C ALA A 79 1.90 -0.61 -4.93
N LEU A 80 1.06 -1.46 -5.52
CA LEU A 80 -0.37 -1.49 -5.23
C LEU A 80 -0.65 -1.91 -3.78
N LEU A 81 0.08 -2.91 -3.26
CA LEU A 81 -0.04 -3.32 -1.86
C LEU A 81 0.38 -2.20 -0.89
N ILE A 82 1.48 -1.49 -1.18
CA ILE A 82 1.91 -0.33 -0.37
C ILE A 82 0.80 0.73 -0.34
N ALA A 83 0.25 1.08 -1.51
CA ALA A 83 -0.80 2.09 -1.60
C ALA A 83 -2.08 1.69 -0.85
N LEU A 84 -2.47 0.41 -0.89
CA LEU A 84 -3.64 -0.09 -0.17
C LEU A 84 -3.43 -0.20 1.35
N LEU A 85 -2.19 -0.34 1.80
CA LEU A 85 -1.84 -0.34 3.23
C LEU A 85 -1.81 1.07 3.83
N MET A 86 -1.64 2.10 3.00
CA MET A 86 -1.58 3.50 3.45
C MET A 86 -2.98 4.13 3.50
N PRO A 87 -3.20 5.10 4.39
CA PRO A 87 -4.44 5.86 4.42
C PRO A 87 -4.61 6.73 3.18
N ALA A 88 -5.85 6.98 2.77
CA ALA A 88 -6.14 7.82 1.61
C ALA A 88 -5.79 9.31 1.82
N THR A 89 -5.49 9.71 3.06
CA THR A 89 -5.03 11.06 3.44
C THR A 89 -3.53 11.27 3.24
N VAL A 90 -2.77 10.20 3.00
CA VAL A 90 -1.31 10.30 2.84
C VAL A 90 -0.93 11.26 1.70
N ASP A 91 0.15 12.00 1.91
CA ASP A 91 0.69 12.89 0.88
C ASP A 91 1.35 12.10 -0.25
N TRP A 92 1.29 12.67 -1.44
CA TRP A 92 1.83 12.06 -2.66
C TRP A 92 3.32 11.71 -2.53
N TYR A 93 4.12 12.61 -1.92
CA TYR A 93 5.56 12.39 -1.79
C TYR A 93 5.89 11.24 -0.82
N VAL A 94 5.10 11.04 0.23
CA VAL A 94 5.29 9.91 1.18
C VAL A 94 5.01 8.58 0.50
N LEU A 95 3.91 8.51 -0.27
CA LEU A 95 3.59 7.32 -1.05
C LEU A 95 4.68 7.00 -2.08
N ILE A 96 5.14 8.01 -2.82
CA ILE A 96 6.21 7.85 -3.82
C ILE A 96 7.50 7.37 -3.14
N ALA A 97 7.89 7.98 -2.02
CA ALA A 97 9.07 7.57 -1.25
C ALA A 97 8.97 6.13 -0.75
N ALA A 98 7.79 5.73 -0.25
CA ALA A 98 7.53 4.36 0.21
C ALA A 98 7.64 3.33 -0.92
N VAL A 99 7.06 3.63 -2.07
CA VAL A 99 7.12 2.74 -3.25
C VAL A 99 8.56 2.63 -3.77
N LEU A 100 9.27 3.75 -3.87
CA LEU A 100 10.69 3.74 -4.26
C LEU A 100 11.53 2.92 -3.28
N ALA A 101 11.35 3.11 -1.98
CA ALA A 101 12.06 2.33 -0.96
C ALA A 101 11.72 0.83 -1.05
N GLY A 102 10.44 0.48 -1.21
CA GLY A 102 9.99 -0.90 -1.34
C GLY A 102 10.56 -1.60 -2.57
N VAL A 103 10.48 -0.96 -3.74
CA VAL A 103 10.97 -1.54 -4.99
C VAL A 103 12.51 -1.51 -5.04
N PHE A 104 13.13 -0.38 -4.75
CA PHE A 104 14.59 -0.25 -4.86
C PHE A 104 15.31 -1.04 -3.78
N ILE A 105 15.01 -0.79 -2.48
CA ILE A 105 15.69 -1.44 -1.36
C ILE A 105 15.16 -2.87 -1.18
N GLY A 106 13.84 -3.05 -1.20
CA GLY A 106 13.24 -4.34 -0.91
C GLY A 106 13.41 -5.39 -2.02
N LYS A 107 13.45 -4.97 -3.29
CA LYS A 107 13.55 -5.88 -4.45
C LYS A 107 14.92 -5.79 -5.13
N GLU A 108 15.30 -4.61 -5.61
CA GLU A 108 16.40 -4.45 -6.54
C GLU A 108 17.79 -4.60 -5.91
N VAL A 109 17.98 -4.13 -4.68
CA VAL A 109 19.27 -4.26 -3.96
C VAL A 109 19.66 -5.73 -3.78
N PHE A 110 18.70 -6.60 -3.52
CA PHE A 110 18.93 -8.04 -3.30
C PHE A 110 19.05 -8.86 -4.59
N GLY A 111 19.02 -8.25 -5.76
CA GLY A 111 19.23 -8.95 -7.03
C GLY A 111 18.01 -8.99 -7.95
N GLY A 112 16.90 -8.44 -7.55
CA GLY A 112 15.68 -8.35 -8.33
C GLY A 112 14.75 -9.54 -8.12
N TYR A 113 14.05 -9.92 -9.16
CA TYR A 113 12.99 -10.91 -9.15
C TYR A 113 13.36 -12.23 -8.43
N GLY A 114 12.60 -12.56 -7.38
CA GLY A 114 12.73 -13.85 -6.66
C GLY A 114 13.86 -13.95 -5.65
N SER A 115 14.73 -12.93 -5.49
CA SER A 115 15.91 -12.96 -4.63
C SER A 115 15.78 -12.12 -3.35
N TYR A 116 14.61 -11.56 -3.07
CA TYR A 116 14.41 -10.70 -1.91
C TYR A 116 14.14 -11.49 -0.61
N PRO A 117 14.86 -11.20 0.49
CA PRO A 117 14.70 -11.90 1.78
C PRO A 117 13.45 -11.43 2.54
N PHE A 118 12.99 -10.20 2.30
CA PHE A 118 11.80 -9.61 2.89
C PHE A 118 10.81 -9.22 1.81
N HIS A 119 9.53 -9.22 2.16
CA HIS A 119 8.50 -8.79 1.22
C HIS A 119 8.67 -7.29 0.90
N PRO A 120 8.89 -6.90 -0.37
CA PRO A 120 9.22 -5.52 -0.72
C PRO A 120 8.15 -4.50 -0.30
N ALA A 121 6.87 -4.87 -0.34
CA ALA A 121 5.81 -4.00 0.14
C ALA A 121 5.90 -3.74 1.65
N ALA A 122 6.31 -4.74 2.45
CA ALA A 122 6.51 -4.55 3.87
C ALA A 122 7.69 -3.61 4.15
N VAL A 123 8.78 -3.74 3.39
CA VAL A 123 9.95 -2.85 3.51
C VAL A 123 9.55 -1.39 3.23
N GLY A 124 8.84 -1.13 2.13
CA GLY A 124 8.38 0.21 1.78
C GLY A 124 7.43 0.80 2.83
N TYR A 125 6.47 0.01 3.30
CA TYR A 125 5.55 0.44 4.34
C TYR A 125 6.25 0.76 5.67
N VAL A 126 7.18 -0.09 6.13
CA VAL A 126 7.92 0.13 7.38
C VAL A 126 8.79 1.39 7.30
N ILE A 127 9.48 1.61 6.18
CA ILE A 127 10.29 2.82 5.99
C ILE A 127 9.41 4.06 6.06
N ALA A 128 8.24 4.07 5.42
CA ALA A 128 7.30 5.19 5.48
C ALA A 128 6.73 5.37 6.89
N ALA A 129 6.37 4.28 7.58
CA ALA A 129 5.81 4.32 8.93
C ALA A 129 6.80 4.88 9.97
N VAL A 130 8.10 4.60 9.79
CA VAL A 130 9.14 5.14 10.67
C VAL A 130 9.48 6.60 10.32
N SER A 131 9.48 6.95 9.03
CA SER A 131 9.86 8.30 8.57
C SER A 131 8.73 9.32 8.74
N TRP A 132 7.49 8.92 8.50
CA TRP A 132 6.29 9.79 8.56
C TRP A 132 5.14 9.14 9.35
N PRO A 133 5.35 8.85 10.65
CA PRO A 133 4.35 8.14 11.45
C PRO A 133 3.02 8.88 11.54
N GLU A 134 3.05 10.21 11.59
CA GLU A 134 1.84 11.02 11.68
C GLU A 134 0.95 10.89 10.45
N GLN A 135 1.51 10.72 9.26
CA GLN A 135 0.74 10.56 8.03
C GLN A 135 0.30 9.12 7.78
N VAL A 136 1.15 8.16 8.12
CA VAL A 136 0.88 6.74 7.85
C VAL A 136 -0.15 6.15 8.81
N PHE A 137 -0.24 6.66 10.05
CA PHE A 137 -1.18 6.14 11.05
C PHE A 137 -2.43 7.00 11.26
N GLN A 138 -2.65 8.02 10.42
CA GLN A 138 -3.85 8.85 10.44
C GLN A 138 -4.82 8.40 9.36
N TYR A 139 -5.86 7.67 9.74
CA TYR A 139 -6.88 7.20 8.84
C TYR A 139 -8.04 8.20 8.77
N PRO A 140 -8.53 8.54 7.58
CA PRO A 140 -9.69 9.41 7.42
C PRO A 140 -10.95 8.68 7.84
N GLN A 141 -11.96 9.45 8.21
CA GLN A 141 -13.28 8.88 8.47
C GLN A 141 -13.89 8.35 7.17
N PRO A 142 -14.54 7.17 7.20
CA PRO A 142 -15.22 6.63 6.03
C PRO A 142 -16.33 7.60 5.57
N TYR A 143 -16.59 7.62 4.27
CA TYR A 143 -17.55 8.49 3.61
C TYR A 143 -17.24 10.00 3.65
N THR A 144 -16.04 10.41 4.05
CA THR A 144 -15.61 11.79 3.90
C THR A 144 -15.09 12.05 2.50
N ALA A 145 -15.54 13.13 1.87
CA ALA A 145 -15.00 13.57 0.59
C ALA A 145 -13.58 14.14 0.80
N ILE A 146 -12.58 13.38 0.36
CA ILE A 146 -11.18 13.79 0.48
C ILE A 146 -10.79 14.60 -0.75
N PRO A 147 -10.29 15.85 -0.59
CA PRO A 147 -9.79 16.66 -1.70
C PRO A 147 -8.65 15.95 -2.42
N LEU A 148 -8.54 16.11 -3.75
CA LEU A 148 -7.56 15.39 -4.56
C LEU A 148 -6.11 15.78 -4.25
N TRP A 149 -5.86 17.05 -3.92
CA TRP A 149 -4.50 17.58 -3.75
C TRP A 149 -4.07 17.72 -2.29
N ASP A 150 -4.95 18.22 -1.43
CA ASP A 150 -4.62 18.51 -0.03
C ASP A 150 -5.61 17.80 0.91
N ALA A 151 -5.09 16.90 1.72
CA ALA A 151 -5.88 16.17 2.70
C ALA A 151 -5.70 16.67 4.14
N SER A 152 -4.98 17.77 4.33
CA SER A 152 -4.66 18.29 5.68
C SER A 152 -5.89 18.73 6.47
N ALA A 153 -6.96 19.11 5.79
CA ALA A 153 -8.22 19.55 6.39
C ALA A 153 -9.25 18.44 6.63
N VAL A 154 -8.90 17.17 6.31
CA VAL A 154 -9.83 16.05 6.46
C VAL A 154 -9.89 15.61 7.92
N PRO A 155 -11.09 15.42 8.50
CA PRO A 155 -11.22 14.88 9.84
C PRO A 155 -10.62 13.49 9.92
N VAL A 156 -9.62 13.35 10.80
CA VAL A 156 -8.93 12.09 11.05
C VAL A 156 -9.67 11.33 12.13
N SER A 157 -9.86 10.05 11.91
CA SER A 157 -10.41 9.14 12.90
C SER A 157 -9.35 8.87 13.99
N ASP A 158 -9.72 9.05 15.25
CA ASP A 158 -8.84 8.62 16.35
C ASP A 158 -8.74 7.10 16.36
N THR A 159 -7.51 6.60 16.40
CA THR A 159 -7.25 5.16 16.52
C THR A 159 -7.66 4.67 17.91
N ILE A 160 -8.19 3.45 18.00
CA ILE A 160 -8.56 2.78 19.28
C ILE A 160 -7.44 2.90 20.32
N SER A 161 -6.19 2.69 19.88
CA SER A 161 -5.01 2.81 20.72
C SER A 161 -4.77 4.22 21.23
N ARG A 162 -5.11 5.26 20.48
CA ARG A 162 -4.99 6.66 20.91
C ARG A 162 -6.06 7.01 21.94
N THR A 163 -7.30 6.57 21.69
CA THR A 163 -8.40 6.77 22.65
C THR A 163 -8.15 6.06 23.97
N LEU A 164 -7.64 4.81 23.94
CA LEU A 164 -7.26 4.08 25.16
C LEU A 164 -6.09 4.75 25.89
N ARG A 165 -5.11 5.29 25.15
CA ARG A 165 -3.95 5.99 25.74
C ARG A 165 -4.33 7.33 26.36
N SER A 166 -5.37 8.00 25.85
CA SER A 166 -5.92 9.23 26.43
C SER A 166 -6.87 8.99 27.62
N GLY A 167 -7.09 7.73 28.02
CA GLY A 167 -7.98 7.37 29.12
C GLY A 167 -9.47 7.36 28.76
N GLY A 168 -9.79 7.39 27.47
CA GLY A 168 -11.16 7.29 26.95
C GLY A 168 -11.75 5.89 27.18
N ILE A 169 -13.01 5.83 27.61
CA ILE A 169 -13.75 4.57 27.78
C ILE A 169 -14.35 4.17 26.44
N LEU A 170 -13.97 3.00 25.94
CA LEU A 170 -14.57 2.38 24.76
C LEU A 170 -15.89 1.71 25.13
N ASN A 171 -16.99 2.40 24.92
CA ASN A 171 -18.34 1.86 25.19
C ASN A 171 -18.89 1.13 23.96
N LEU A 172 -18.18 0.07 23.53
CA LEU A 172 -18.44 -0.61 22.27
C LEU A 172 -18.85 -2.06 22.45
N SER A 173 -19.82 -2.47 21.64
CA SER A 173 -20.11 -3.88 21.47
C SER A 173 -18.97 -4.57 20.68
N PRO A 174 -18.59 -5.82 21.01
CA PRO A 174 -17.58 -6.55 20.25
C PRO A 174 -17.92 -6.71 18.77
N ILE A 175 -19.19 -6.71 18.44
CA ILE A 175 -19.70 -6.88 17.08
C ILE A 175 -19.45 -5.62 16.25
N SER A 176 -19.69 -4.42 16.81
CA SER A 176 -19.42 -3.16 16.12
C SER A 176 -17.92 -2.94 15.85
N LEU A 177 -17.07 -3.48 16.73
CA LEU A 177 -15.63 -3.47 16.53
C LEU A 177 -15.22 -4.31 15.30
N VAL A 178 -15.80 -5.50 15.16
CA VAL A 178 -15.52 -6.42 14.04
C VAL A 178 -16.09 -5.89 12.72
N LEU A 179 -17.25 -5.24 12.75
CA LEU A 179 -17.90 -4.66 11.57
C LEU A 179 -17.26 -3.32 11.12
N GLY A 180 -16.32 -2.77 11.88
CA GLY A 180 -15.66 -1.51 11.53
C GLY A 180 -16.53 -0.26 11.76
N GLU A 181 -17.68 -0.39 12.43
CA GLU A 181 -18.56 0.74 12.79
C GLU A 181 -17.90 1.72 13.75
N TYR A 182 -16.82 1.29 14.41
CA TYR A 182 -16.06 2.12 15.35
C TYR A 182 -15.54 3.42 14.72
N LEU A 183 -15.15 3.38 13.47
CA LEU A 183 -14.68 4.58 12.77
C LEU A 183 -15.79 5.60 12.53
N SER A 184 -17.06 5.17 12.56
CA SER A 184 -18.23 6.01 12.36
C SER A 184 -18.82 6.58 13.67
N LEU A 185 -18.64 5.87 14.80
CA LEU A 185 -19.33 6.18 16.06
C LEU A 185 -18.59 7.16 16.98
N ILE A 186 -17.32 7.47 16.73
CA ILE A 186 -16.54 8.42 17.57
C ILE A 186 -17.16 9.82 17.58
N HIS A 187 -17.93 10.18 16.57
CA HIS A 187 -18.60 11.49 16.49
C HIS A 187 -19.83 11.67 17.39
N ILE A 188 -20.39 10.60 17.96
CA ILE A 188 -21.65 10.67 18.71
C ILE A 188 -21.40 10.98 20.19
N SER A 189 -20.17 10.91 20.68
CA SER A 189 -19.82 11.07 22.08
C SER A 189 -19.15 12.40 22.44
N GLU A 190 -19.20 13.44 21.60
CA GLU A 190 -18.89 14.76 22.08
C GLU A 190 -20.05 15.27 22.98
N PRO A 191 -19.81 15.44 24.29
CA PRO A 191 -20.79 16.13 25.10
C PRO A 191 -20.84 17.57 24.63
N THR A 192 -21.95 17.95 24.02
CA THR A 192 -22.31 19.35 23.82
C THR A 192 -22.17 20.08 25.15
N ARG A 193 -21.17 20.89 25.27
CA ARG A 193 -21.08 21.96 26.26
C ARG A 193 -21.37 23.28 25.57
#